data_1f0d62608fda3751a50e3342c9400af2
#
_entry.id   1f0d62608fda3751a50e3342c9400af2
#
_cell.length_a   1.000
_cell.length_b   1.000
_cell.length_c   1.000
_cell.angle_alpha   90.00
_cell.angle_beta   90.00
_cell.angle_gamma   90.00
#
_symmetry.space_group_name_H-M   'P 1'
#
loop_
_entity.id
_entity.type
_entity.pdbx_description
1 polymer ?
#
loop_
_entity_poly.entity_id
_entity_poly.type
_entity_poly.pdbx_seq_one_letter_code
_entity_poly.pdbx_strand_id
1 'polypeptide(L)'
;MTSAAGRRRSRRPFRRILLAVAFVFVVGILGATFAVTTDTLGAGRLFDRAVAKVERFLAGPVPDRPTIATVRVSPRPATPSPTLPAPEPTSDPAASGPPHTPTPTPTPKPTPKRVPVDVEIAANPEAIFAHQLTKTWCAPASVQMTLAYLGLADISDEFQRKVHGRIREWESKSDSLNGNWGPAAMALALDAYGAPGYEVRAYEGRQEALRDAAVALEATGSPVILLTWRGAHTWVMTGFRANADPAIFPDARISGAYILDPWYPSVSSLWGPSDPPGTFQDDAEMVRNYLRWNRPEGTYPDRDGLFIALVPTVVVKPAD
;
A
#
# COMPACT_ATOMS: atom_id res chain seq x y z
N MET A 1 62.04 65.40 21.50
CA MET A 1 60.75 65.00 22.12
C MET A 1 59.74 64.89 20.99
N THR A 2 59.50 63.68 20.43
CA THR A 2 58.55 63.43 19.33
C THR A 2 57.41 62.58 19.88
N SER A 3 56.23 63.19 19.97
CA SER A 3 54.96 62.58 20.44
C SER A 3 54.36 61.68 19.37
N ALA A 4 54.28 60.37 19.62
CA ALA A 4 53.60 59.41 18.77
C ALA A 4 52.10 59.40 19.10
N ALA A 5 51.27 60.01 18.23
CA ALA A 5 49.82 59.95 18.30
C ALA A 5 49.33 58.62 17.74
N GLY A 6 48.93 57.68 18.63
CA GLY A 6 48.34 56.39 18.29
C GLY A 6 46.93 56.56 17.70
N ARG A 7 46.73 56.30 16.41
CA ARG A 7 45.45 56.20 15.75
C ARG A 7 44.67 54.97 16.28
N ARG A 8 43.72 55.17 17.19
CA ARG A 8 42.69 54.16 17.55
C ARG A 8 41.77 53.97 16.33
N ARG A 9 42.03 52.92 15.51
CA ARG A 9 41.15 52.50 14.46
C ARG A 9 39.81 52.08 15.10
N SER A 10 38.74 52.81 14.74
CA SER A 10 37.36 52.55 15.18
C SER A 10 36.90 51.18 14.67
N ARG A 11 36.78 50.19 15.55
CA ARG A 11 36.23 48.85 15.28
C ARG A 11 34.71 48.81 15.20
N ARG A 12 34.04 49.98 15.27
CA ARG A 12 32.57 50.09 15.32
C ARG A 12 31.82 49.71 14.03
N PRO A 13 32.28 50.03 12.79
CA PRO A 13 31.52 49.66 11.60
C PRO A 13 31.49 48.17 11.34
N PHE A 14 32.58 47.45 11.61
CA PHE A 14 32.67 45.99 11.38
C PHE A 14 31.70 45.20 12.26
N ARG A 15 31.53 45.57 13.52
CA ARG A 15 30.54 44.95 14.42
C ARG A 15 29.09 45.13 13.94
N ARG A 16 28.75 46.28 13.37
CA ARG A 16 27.41 46.55 12.84
C ARG A 16 27.10 45.72 11.59
N ILE A 17 28.08 45.55 10.73
CA ILE A 17 27.95 44.69 9.53
C ILE A 17 27.81 43.24 9.95
N LEU A 18 28.61 42.75 10.89
CA LEU A 18 28.54 41.37 11.38
C LEU A 18 27.19 41.08 12.05
N LEU A 19 26.63 42.01 12.83
CA LEU A 19 25.33 41.89 13.46
C LEU A 19 24.18 41.93 12.39
N ALA A 20 24.31 42.75 11.37
CA ALA A 20 23.33 42.78 10.27
C ALA A 20 23.33 41.49 9.48
N VAL A 21 24.52 40.93 9.16
CA VAL A 21 24.64 39.62 8.49
C VAL A 21 24.08 38.50 9.34
N ALA A 22 24.41 38.47 10.67
CA ALA A 22 23.86 37.49 11.59
C ALA A 22 22.33 37.59 11.70
N PHE A 23 21.78 38.81 11.75
CA PHE A 23 20.34 39.02 11.78
C PHE A 23 19.65 38.52 10.50
N VAL A 24 20.17 38.85 9.32
CA VAL A 24 19.64 38.36 8.04
C VAL A 24 19.70 36.82 7.99
N PHE A 25 20.78 36.22 8.48
CA PHE A 25 20.94 34.77 8.51
C PHE A 25 19.92 34.11 9.46
N VAL A 26 19.70 34.67 10.65
CA VAL A 26 18.68 34.19 11.60
C VAL A 26 17.27 34.32 11.04
N VAL A 27 16.92 35.47 10.46
CA VAL A 27 15.61 35.66 9.82
C VAL A 27 15.43 34.71 8.63
N GLY A 28 16.49 34.48 7.84
CA GLY A 28 16.47 33.52 6.74
C GLY A 28 16.21 32.09 7.23
N ILE A 29 16.88 31.66 8.31
CA ILE A 29 16.65 30.35 8.92
C ILE A 29 15.22 30.23 9.46
N LEU A 30 14.74 31.21 10.20
CA LEU A 30 13.37 31.19 10.75
C LEU A 30 12.32 31.17 9.64
N GLY A 31 12.51 31.95 8.56
CA GLY A 31 11.63 31.93 7.40
C GLY A 31 11.63 30.61 6.67
N ALA A 32 12.82 30.00 6.50
CA ALA A 32 12.95 28.68 5.87
C ALA A 32 12.29 27.59 6.76
N THR A 33 12.52 27.61 8.07
CA THR A 33 11.89 26.68 9.01
C THR A 33 10.37 26.80 8.96
N PHE A 34 9.83 28.02 8.99
CA PHE A 34 8.40 28.26 8.87
C PHE A 34 7.84 27.73 7.54
N ALA A 35 8.50 28.02 6.42
CA ALA A 35 8.06 27.53 5.10
C ALA A 35 8.05 26.00 5.02
N VAL A 36 9.04 25.32 5.62
CA VAL A 36 9.12 23.86 5.65
C VAL A 36 8.04 23.27 6.57
N THR A 37 7.85 23.80 7.77
CA THR A 37 6.87 23.28 8.73
C THR A 37 5.41 23.50 8.31
N THR A 38 5.13 24.58 7.58
CA THR A 38 3.80 24.89 7.05
C THR A 38 3.56 24.34 5.63
N ASP A 39 4.57 23.69 5.04
CA ASP A 39 4.57 23.24 3.63
C ASP A 39 4.20 24.36 2.62
N THR A 40 4.53 25.59 2.95
CA THR A 40 4.23 26.75 2.11
C THR A 40 4.91 26.57 0.75
N LEU A 41 4.12 26.63 -0.34
CA LEU A 41 4.56 26.40 -1.73
C LEU A 41 5.24 25.05 -1.97
N GLY A 42 4.97 24.02 -1.14
CA GLY A 42 5.60 22.71 -1.25
C GLY A 42 7.03 22.65 -0.71
N ALA A 43 7.46 23.66 0.07
CA ALA A 43 8.81 23.75 0.63
C ALA A 43 9.12 22.56 1.56
N GLY A 44 8.15 22.06 2.32
CA GLY A 44 8.27 20.87 3.15
C GLY A 44 8.64 19.64 2.32
N ARG A 45 7.92 19.39 1.25
CA ARG A 45 8.20 18.26 0.34
C ARG A 45 9.56 18.34 -0.36
N LEU A 46 9.98 19.56 -0.73
CA LEU A 46 11.31 19.76 -1.33
C LEU A 46 12.42 19.51 -0.31
N PHE A 47 12.22 19.96 0.93
CA PHE A 47 13.15 19.71 2.02
C PHE A 47 13.26 18.22 2.34
N ASP A 48 12.12 17.51 2.50
CA ASP A 48 12.10 16.07 2.76
C ASP A 48 12.82 15.28 1.64
N ARG A 49 12.62 15.68 0.36
CA ARG A 49 13.34 15.09 -0.76
C ARG A 49 14.84 15.37 -0.71
N ALA A 50 15.23 16.58 -0.30
CA ALA A 50 16.65 16.94 -0.17
C ALA A 50 17.30 16.16 0.97
N VAL A 51 16.63 16.07 2.14
CA VAL A 51 17.10 15.26 3.27
C VAL A 51 17.24 13.80 2.87
N ALA A 52 16.21 13.20 2.24
CA ALA A 52 16.27 11.83 1.77
C ALA A 52 17.42 11.58 0.78
N LYS A 53 17.72 12.54 -0.10
CA LYS A 53 18.88 12.44 -1.00
C LYS A 53 20.23 12.49 -0.26
N VAL A 54 20.34 13.37 0.74
CA VAL A 54 21.56 13.48 1.56
C VAL A 54 21.76 12.21 2.39
N GLU A 55 20.70 11.72 3.06
CA GLU A 55 20.75 10.46 3.81
C GLU A 55 21.15 9.30 2.92
N ARG A 56 20.59 9.22 1.71
CA ARG A 56 20.91 8.20 0.73
C ARG A 56 22.37 8.29 0.26
N PHE A 57 22.88 9.50 0.02
CA PHE A 57 24.27 9.73 -0.34
C PHE A 57 25.23 9.32 0.79
N LEU A 58 24.93 9.70 2.02
CA LEU A 58 25.74 9.36 3.20
C LEU A 58 25.72 7.86 3.53
N ALA A 59 24.62 7.17 3.24
CA ALA A 59 24.54 5.73 3.46
C ALA A 59 25.32 4.89 2.45
N GLY A 60 25.86 5.50 1.40
CA GLY A 60 26.66 4.82 0.37
C GLY A 60 25.82 3.97 -0.60
N PRO A 61 26.47 3.18 -1.46
CA PRO A 61 25.76 2.33 -2.41
C PRO A 61 24.89 1.29 -1.69
N VAL A 62 23.65 1.13 -2.17
CA VAL A 62 22.74 0.09 -1.67
C VAL A 62 23.30 -1.26 -2.12
N PRO A 63 23.53 -2.23 -1.20
CA PRO A 63 23.96 -3.57 -1.57
C PRO A 63 22.94 -4.21 -2.53
N ASP A 64 23.39 -5.11 -3.40
CA ASP A 64 22.48 -5.93 -4.20
C ASP A 64 21.54 -6.70 -3.28
N ARG A 65 20.25 -6.47 -3.43
CA ARG A 65 19.21 -7.01 -2.55
C ARG A 65 18.25 -7.86 -3.34
N PRO A 66 17.59 -8.84 -2.69
CA PRO A 66 16.55 -9.59 -3.35
C PRO A 66 15.47 -8.62 -3.84
N THR A 67 15.18 -8.69 -5.13
CA THR A 67 14.11 -7.92 -5.75
C THR A 67 12.87 -8.80 -5.78
N ILE A 68 11.78 -8.36 -5.16
CA ILE A 68 10.49 -9.01 -5.35
C ILE A 68 9.95 -8.54 -6.69
N ALA A 69 9.79 -9.48 -7.62
CA ALA A 69 9.22 -9.20 -8.93
C ALA A 69 7.74 -8.85 -8.81
N THR A 70 7.30 -7.87 -9.59
CA THR A 70 5.87 -7.57 -9.73
C THR A 70 5.22 -8.62 -10.61
N VAL A 71 4.21 -9.32 -10.10
CA VAL A 71 3.44 -10.33 -10.82
C VAL A 71 2.28 -9.64 -11.53
N ARG A 72 2.29 -9.64 -12.86
CA ARG A 72 1.14 -9.18 -13.65
C ARG A 72 0.05 -10.26 -13.62
N VAL A 73 -1.07 -9.94 -13.01
CA VAL A 73 -2.25 -10.82 -12.99
C VAL A 73 -3.10 -10.50 -14.20
N SER A 74 -3.34 -11.53 -15.02
CA SER A 74 -4.30 -11.44 -16.13
C SER A 74 -5.67 -11.95 -15.68
N PRO A 75 -6.76 -11.41 -16.22
CA PRO A 75 -8.09 -11.90 -15.91
C PRO A 75 -8.16 -13.42 -16.12
N ARG A 76 -8.59 -14.15 -15.10
CA ARG A 76 -8.84 -15.59 -15.26
C ARG A 76 -9.91 -15.75 -16.32
N PRO A 77 -9.69 -16.55 -17.38
CA PRO A 77 -10.74 -16.85 -18.34
C PRO A 77 -11.97 -17.35 -17.58
N ALA A 78 -13.13 -16.77 -17.87
CA ALA A 78 -14.37 -17.27 -17.30
C ALA A 78 -14.47 -18.76 -17.64
N THR A 79 -14.50 -19.62 -16.61
CA THR A 79 -14.76 -21.04 -16.80
C THR A 79 -16.10 -21.13 -17.55
N PRO A 80 -16.17 -21.73 -18.74
CA PRO A 80 -17.43 -21.80 -19.47
C PRO A 80 -18.45 -22.42 -18.53
N SER A 81 -19.58 -21.74 -18.35
CA SER A 81 -20.73 -22.33 -17.66
C SER A 81 -20.98 -23.72 -18.25
N PRO A 82 -21.20 -24.75 -17.43
CA PRO A 82 -21.49 -26.06 -17.95
C PRO A 82 -22.70 -25.92 -18.88
N THR A 83 -22.46 -26.06 -20.16
CA THR A 83 -23.51 -26.13 -21.16
C THR A 83 -24.32 -27.38 -20.83
N LEU A 84 -25.59 -27.20 -20.49
CA LEU A 84 -26.49 -28.31 -20.34
C LEU A 84 -26.39 -29.16 -21.62
N PRO A 85 -26.16 -30.49 -21.51
CA PRO A 85 -26.16 -31.34 -22.68
C PRO A 85 -27.47 -31.18 -23.40
N ALA A 86 -27.38 -30.97 -24.72
CA ALA A 86 -28.56 -30.96 -25.56
C ALA A 86 -29.28 -32.31 -25.43
N PRO A 87 -30.62 -32.36 -25.47
CA PRO A 87 -31.35 -33.61 -25.39
C PRO A 87 -30.92 -34.51 -26.56
N GLU A 88 -30.44 -35.71 -26.23
CA GLU A 88 -30.08 -36.71 -27.21
C GLU A 88 -31.32 -37.08 -28.06
N PRO A 89 -31.14 -37.30 -29.38
CA PRO A 89 -32.24 -37.77 -30.23
C PRO A 89 -32.62 -39.20 -29.80
N THR A 90 -33.90 -39.38 -29.59
CA THR A 90 -34.55 -40.65 -29.26
C THR A 90 -34.26 -41.65 -30.37
N SER A 91 -33.45 -42.65 -30.13
CA SER A 91 -33.26 -43.79 -31.02
C SER A 91 -34.20 -44.93 -30.61
N ASP A 92 -34.86 -45.51 -31.59
CA ASP A 92 -35.83 -46.61 -31.50
C ASP A 92 -35.34 -47.86 -30.76
N PRO A 93 -36.24 -48.67 -30.15
CA PRO A 93 -35.91 -49.82 -29.32
C PRO A 93 -35.73 -51.10 -30.17
N ALA A 94 -34.52 -51.64 -30.20
CA ALA A 94 -34.33 -53.05 -30.51
C ALA A 94 -33.06 -53.60 -29.87
N ALA A 95 -33.18 -54.37 -28.82
CA ALA A 95 -32.47 -55.61 -28.52
C ALA A 95 -32.47 -55.88 -26.98
N SER A 96 -33.12 -56.97 -26.64
CA SER A 96 -33.17 -57.53 -25.28
C SER A 96 -31.82 -58.04 -24.84
N GLY A 97 -31.14 -57.33 -23.95
CA GLY A 97 -29.99 -57.80 -23.18
C GLY A 97 -30.37 -58.07 -21.73
N PRO A 98 -29.58 -58.88 -20.96
CA PRO A 98 -29.90 -59.23 -19.57
C PRO A 98 -29.98 -57.99 -18.67
N PRO A 99 -30.71 -58.01 -17.56
CA PRO A 99 -30.96 -56.85 -16.70
C PRO A 99 -29.63 -56.34 -16.08
N HIS A 100 -29.19 -55.20 -16.55
CA HIS A 100 -28.10 -54.47 -15.92
C HIS A 100 -28.65 -53.80 -14.65
N THR A 101 -28.07 -54.11 -13.49
CA THR A 101 -28.30 -53.39 -12.26
C THR A 101 -28.00 -51.89 -12.49
N PRO A 102 -28.99 -50.99 -12.30
CA PRO A 102 -28.75 -49.56 -12.54
C PRO A 102 -27.61 -49.07 -11.65
N THR A 103 -26.53 -48.61 -12.24
CA THR A 103 -25.50 -47.86 -11.53
C THR A 103 -26.14 -46.60 -10.97
N PRO A 104 -25.98 -46.30 -9.66
CA PRO A 104 -26.60 -45.14 -9.03
C PRO A 104 -26.14 -43.87 -9.81
N THR A 105 -27.09 -43.18 -10.39
CA THR A 105 -26.86 -41.89 -11.03
C THR A 105 -26.29 -40.92 -9.97
N PRO A 106 -25.12 -40.31 -10.19
CA PRO A 106 -24.56 -39.37 -9.22
C PRO A 106 -25.56 -38.23 -8.98
N THR A 107 -25.92 -38.02 -7.71
CA THR A 107 -26.79 -36.90 -7.30
C THR A 107 -26.12 -35.59 -7.73
N PRO A 108 -26.79 -34.75 -8.52
CA PRO A 108 -26.20 -33.49 -8.97
C PRO A 108 -25.80 -32.62 -7.77
N LYS A 109 -24.55 -32.16 -7.75
CA LYS A 109 -24.05 -31.25 -6.73
C LYS A 109 -24.84 -29.94 -6.81
N PRO A 110 -25.39 -29.42 -5.69
CA PRO A 110 -26.20 -28.20 -5.75
C PRO A 110 -25.38 -27.04 -6.32
N THR A 111 -25.96 -26.34 -7.29
CA THR A 111 -25.36 -25.13 -7.87
C THR A 111 -25.30 -24.03 -6.79
N PRO A 112 -24.12 -23.41 -6.55
CA PRO A 112 -23.98 -22.34 -5.59
C PRO A 112 -24.94 -21.17 -5.93
N LYS A 113 -25.60 -20.61 -4.92
CA LYS A 113 -26.44 -19.42 -5.09
C LYS A 113 -25.59 -18.16 -4.93
N ARG A 114 -25.84 -17.16 -5.76
CA ARG A 114 -25.23 -15.83 -5.60
C ARG A 114 -25.92 -15.13 -4.44
N VAL A 115 -25.18 -14.86 -3.37
CA VAL A 115 -25.63 -14.12 -2.18
C VAL A 115 -24.61 -13.02 -1.93
N PRO A 116 -25.03 -11.78 -1.67
CA PRO A 116 -24.13 -10.72 -1.23
C PRO A 116 -23.34 -11.13 -0.01
N VAL A 117 -22.06 -10.74 0.01
CA VAL A 117 -21.15 -10.97 1.13
C VAL A 117 -20.65 -9.65 1.71
N ASP A 118 -20.47 -9.63 3.02
CA ASP A 118 -19.90 -8.53 3.79
C ASP A 118 -18.90 -9.15 4.75
N VAL A 119 -17.61 -8.93 4.49
CA VAL A 119 -16.49 -9.54 5.19
C VAL A 119 -15.63 -8.45 5.79
N GLU A 120 -15.39 -8.52 7.10
CA GLU A 120 -14.43 -7.71 7.82
C GLU A 120 -13.62 -8.59 8.78
N ILE A 121 -12.30 -8.65 8.59
CA ILE A 121 -11.42 -9.45 9.44
C ILE A 121 -10.93 -8.69 10.67
N ALA A 122 -10.97 -7.36 10.68
CA ALA A 122 -10.54 -6.53 11.81
C ALA A 122 -11.71 -6.20 12.74
N ALA A 123 -11.94 -7.03 13.76
CA ALA A 123 -13.03 -6.81 14.75
C ALA A 123 -12.88 -5.49 15.53
N ASN A 124 -11.67 -4.97 15.69
CA ASN A 124 -11.39 -3.68 16.32
C ASN A 124 -10.31 -2.95 15.50
N PRO A 125 -10.72 -2.21 14.45
CA PRO A 125 -9.80 -1.49 13.58
C PRO A 125 -8.91 -0.47 14.30
N GLU A 126 -9.43 0.19 15.33
CA GLU A 126 -8.69 1.19 16.12
C GLU A 126 -7.52 0.58 16.90
N ALA A 127 -7.66 -0.68 17.37
CA ALA A 127 -6.61 -1.35 18.14
C ALA A 127 -5.37 -1.71 17.30
N ILE A 128 -5.50 -1.73 15.99
CA ILE A 128 -4.40 -2.03 15.06
C ILE A 128 -4.02 -0.84 14.20
N PHE A 129 -4.67 0.31 14.41
CA PHE A 129 -4.46 1.50 13.62
C PHE A 129 -3.20 2.26 14.09
N ALA A 130 -2.33 2.59 13.14
CA ALA A 130 -1.19 3.48 13.34
C ALA A 130 -1.21 4.59 12.28
N HIS A 131 -1.35 5.83 12.76
CA HIS A 131 -1.25 6.96 11.84
C HIS A 131 0.21 7.15 11.39
N GLN A 132 0.44 7.64 10.18
CA GLN A 132 1.80 7.91 9.71
C GLN A 132 2.43 9.10 10.42
N LEU A 133 3.64 8.94 10.96
CA LEU A 133 4.32 9.96 11.75
C LEU A 133 4.79 11.17 10.95
N THR A 134 4.96 11.00 9.64
CA THR A 134 5.36 12.07 8.72
C THR A 134 4.55 12.01 7.44
N LYS A 135 4.55 13.08 6.64
CA LYS A 135 3.80 13.14 5.37
C LYS A 135 4.19 12.07 4.33
N THR A 136 5.29 11.35 4.53
CA THR A 136 5.83 10.37 3.58
C THR A 136 5.90 8.94 4.12
N TRP A 137 5.41 8.69 5.35
CA TRP A 137 5.54 7.40 6.02
C TRP A 137 4.27 6.53 5.95
N CYS A 138 3.46 6.70 4.91
CA CYS A 138 2.28 5.85 4.72
C CYS A 138 2.65 4.36 4.60
N ALA A 139 3.72 4.03 3.89
CA ALA A 139 4.14 2.65 3.71
C ALA A 139 4.65 1.99 5.02
N PRO A 140 5.57 2.57 5.81
CA PRO A 140 5.91 1.98 7.12
C PRO A 140 4.72 1.90 8.09
N ALA A 141 3.78 2.85 8.06
CA ALA A 141 2.57 2.78 8.85
C ALA A 141 1.65 1.63 8.39
N SER A 142 1.49 1.43 7.07
CA SER A 142 0.72 0.29 6.54
C SER A 142 1.36 -1.06 6.85
N VAL A 143 2.69 -1.16 6.77
CA VAL A 143 3.42 -2.36 7.23
C VAL A 143 3.17 -2.60 8.72
N GLN A 144 3.28 -1.56 9.56
CA GLN A 144 3.01 -1.65 10.99
C GLN A 144 1.58 -2.13 11.28
N MET A 145 0.56 -1.53 10.65
CA MET A 145 -0.84 -1.93 10.85
C MET A 145 -1.10 -3.37 10.42
N THR A 146 -0.52 -3.81 9.31
CA THR A 146 -0.60 -5.20 8.85
C THR A 146 0.03 -6.16 9.84
N LEU A 147 1.22 -5.83 10.36
CA LEU A 147 1.90 -6.62 11.40
C LEU A 147 1.15 -6.61 12.73
N ALA A 148 0.57 -5.46 13.12
CA ALA A 148 -0.24 -5.36 14.34
C ALA A 148 -1.50 -6.22 14.27
N TYR A 149 -2.17 -6.26 13.10
CA TYR A 149 -3.28 -7.18 12.87
C TYR A 149 -2.87 -8.65 13.06
N LEU A 150 -1.68 -9.02 12.58
CA LEU A 150 -1.14 -10.38 12.68
C LEU A 150 -0.55 -10.70 14.07
N GLY A 151 -0.59 -9.77 15.03
CA GLY A 151 -0.01 -9.95 16.36
C GLY A 151 1.53 -9.91 16.40
N LEU A 152 2.18 -9.41 15.35
CA LEU A 152 3.63 -9.37 15.17
C LEU A 152 4.27 -8.02 15.52
N ALA A 153 3.45 -7.01 15.79
CA ALA A 153 3.91 -5.64 16.11
C ALA A 153 2.93 -4.93 17.04
N ASP A 154 3.42 -3.91 17.71
CA ASP A 154 2.60 -2.90 18.36
C ASP A 154 2.36 -1.68 17.46
N ILE A 155 1.43 -0.79 17.85
CA ILE A 155 1.08 0.42 17.11
C ILE A 155 1.83 1.67 17.60
N SER A 156 2.94 1.50 18.34
CA SER A 156 3.71 2.61 18.88
C SER A 156 4.46 3.39 17.80
N ASP A 157 4.66 4.66 18.07
CA ASP A 157 5.53 5.54 17.28
C ASP A 157 6.95 4.99 17.17
N GLU A 158 7.43 4.35 18.24
CA GLU A 158 8.77 3.76 18.29
C GLU A 158 8.91 2.62 17.28
N PHE A 159 7.90 1.75 17.22
CA PHE A 159 7.91 0.66 16.24
C PHE A 159 7.91 1.18 14.81
N GLN A 160 7.09 2.21 14.50
CA GLN A 160 7.08 2.80 13.15
C GLN A 160 8.44 3.40 12.79
N ARG A 161 9.10 4.13 13.72
CA ARG A 161 10.47 4.63 13.52
C ARG A 161 11.48 3.51 13.31
N LYS A 162 11.36 2.41 14.06
CA LYS A 162 12.21 1.22 13.91
C LYS A 162 12.05 0.58 12.53
N VAL A 163 10.82 0.39 12.07
CA VAL A 163 10.54 -0.13 10.72
C VAL A 163 11.12 0.81 9.67
N HIS A 164 10.82 2.11 9.77
CA HIS A 164 11.36 3.09 8.81
C HIS A 164 12.89 3.13 8.81
N GLY A 165 13.53 3.06 9.95
CA GLY A 165 15.00 3.11 10.08
C GLY A 165 15.73 1.96 9.38
N ARG A 166 15.05 0.83 9.14
CA ARG A 166 15.57 -0.35 8.45
C ARG A 166 15.35 -0.35 6.94
N ILE A 167 14.80 0.72 6.36
CA ILE A 167 14.46 0.78 4.93
C ILE A 167 15.59 0.32 4.00
N ARG A 168 16.85 0.57 4.40
CA ARG A 168 18.03 0.19 3.64
C ARG A 168 18.24 -1.32 3.49
N GLU A 169 17.59 -2.11 4.33
CA GLU A 169 17.62 -3.56 4.23
C GLU A 169 16.67 -4.07 3.14
N TRP A 170 15.63 -3.31 2.82
CA TRP A 170 14.53 -3.72 1.94
C TRP A 170 14.40 -2.89 0.67
N GLU A 171 14.90 -1.65 0.66
CA GLU A 171 14.83 -0.79 -0.52
C GLU A 171 15.68 -1.39 -1.65
N SER A 172 15.04 -1.71 -2.77
CA SER A 172 15.75 -2.08 -3.98
C SER A 172 16.21 -0.83 -4.72
N LYS A 173 17.21 -0.99 -5.61
CA LYS A 173 17.70 0.11 -6.44
C LYS A 173 16.60 0.69 -7.34
N SER A 174 15.68 -0.15 -7.81
CA SER A 174 14.53 0.26 -8.61
C SER A 174 13.47 1.02 -7.80
N ASP A 175 13.29 0.70 -6.50
CA ASP A 175 12.33 1.35 -5.63
C ASP A 175 12.86 2.66 -5.02
N SER A 176 14.17 2.85 -5.03
CA SER A 176 14.81 4.05 -4.44
C SER A 176 14.34 5.37 -5.04
N LEU A 177 13.84 5.36 -6.27
CA LEU A 177 13.30 6.54 -6.95
C LEU A 177 11.91 6.96 -6.43
N ASN A 178 11.19 6.08 -5.75
CA ASN A 178 9.87 6.35 -5.16
C ASN A 178 9.92 6.96 -3.74
N GLY A 179 11.07 7.39 -3.29
CA GLY A 179 11.19 8.09 -2.00
C GLY A 179 11.19 7.15 -0.81
N ASN A 180 11.95 6.08 -0.87
CA ASN A 180 12.33 5.17 0.20
C ASN A 180 11.40 3.98 0.48
N TRP A 181 10.15 3.93 0.02
CA TRP A 181 9.23 2.85 0.35
C TRP A 181 8.39 2.43 -0.86
N GLY A 182 8.97 1.66 -1.78
CA GLY A 182 8.23 1.00 -2.86
C GLY A 182 7.51 -0.27 -2.38
N PRO A 183 6.62 -0.84 -3.21
CA PRO A 183 5.86 -2.04 -2.85
C PRO A 183 6.75 -3.26 -2.54
N ALA A 184 7.87 -3.44 -3.24
CA ALA A 184 8.82 -4.52 -2.95
C ALA A 184 9.46 -4.37 -1.56
N ALA A 185 9.82 -3.14 -1.16
CA ALA A 185 10.36 -2.88 0.17
C ALA A 185 9.35 -3.18 1.28
N MET A 186 8.06 -2.88 1.07
CA MET A 186 7.01 -3.23 2.02
C MET A 186 6.86 -4.75 2.18
N ALA A 187 6.86 -5.52 1.07
CA ALA A 187 6.77 -6.97 1.12
C ALA A 187 7.98 -7.61 1.84
N LEU A 188 9.19 -7.12 1.56
CA LEU A 188 10.41 -7.56 2.25
C LEU A 188 10.39 -7.20 3.75
N ALA A 189 9.85 -6.02 4.10
CA ALA A 189 9.70 -5.64 5.49
C ALA A 189 8.71 -6.56 6.23
N LEU A 190 7.56 -6.87 5.62
CA LEU A 190 6.60 -7.83 6.17
C LEU A 190 7.25 -9.19 6.43
N ASP A 191 7.98 -9.72 5.45
CA ASP A 191 8.72 -10.98 5.58
C ASP A 191 9.74 -10.93 6.74
N ALA A 192 10.54 -9.88 6.80
CA ALA A 192 11.57 -9.68 7.84
C ALA A 192 11.00 -9.56 9.27
N TYR A 193 9.73 -9.20 9.41
CA TYR A 193 9.01 -9.16 10.69
C TYR A 193 8.10 -10.36 10.93
N GLY A 194 8.20 -11.43 10.13
CA GLY A 194 7.51 -12.68 10.36
C GLY A 194 6.16 -12.83 9.64
N ALA A 195 5.86 -11.95 8.70
CA ALA A 195 4.70 -12.05 7.81
C ALA A 195 5.14 -12.34 6.36
N PRO A 196 5.62 -13.56 6.05
CA PRO A 196 6.09 -13.93 4.72
C PRO A 196 4.94 -14.06 3.71
N GLY A 197 5.31 -14.14 2.42
CA GLY A 197 4.36 -14.49 1.35
C GLY A 197 3.49 -13.33 0.87
N TYR A 198 3.87 -12.08 1.12
CA TYR A 198 3.25 -10.94 0.46
C TYR A 198 3.85 -10.73 -0.93
N GLU A 199 3.01 -10.85 -1.96
CA GLU A 199 3.39 -10.62 -3.35
C GLU A 199 2.96 -9.23 -3.82
N VAL A 200 3.81 -8.58 -4.61
CA VAL A 200 3.44 -7.36 -5.35
C VAL A 200 2.73 -7.80 -6.61
N ARG A 201 1.45 -7.50 -6.72
CA ARG A 201 0.62 -7.84 -7.89
C ARG A 201 0.15 -6.60 -8.63
N ALA A 202 0.10 -6.70 -9.97
CA ALA A 202 -0.31 -5.63 -10.87
C ALA A 202 -1.47 -6.09 -11.77
N TYR A 203 -2.50 -5.23 -11.91
CA TYR A 203 -3.76 -5.56 -12.58
C TYR A 203 -4.14 -4.47 -13.58
N GLU A 204 -4.78 -4.86 -14.68
CA GLU A 204 -5.32 -3.90 -15.62
C GLU A 204 -6.64 -3.27 -15.15
N GLY A 205 -7.42 -4.02 -14.37
CA GLY A 205 -8.73 -3.61 -13.87
C GLY A 205 -8.77 -3.40 -12.36
N ARG A 206 -9.43 -2.31 -11.89
CA ARG A 206 -9.65 -2.10 -10.45
C ARG A 206 -10.49 -3.21 -9.84
N GLN A 207 -11.55 -3.64 -10.50
CA GLN A 207 -12.41 -4.72 -10.02
C GLN A 207 -11.69 -6.06 -9.97
N GLU A 208 -10.74 -6.28 -10.87
CA GLU A 208 -9.87 -7.45 -10.86
C GLU A 208 -8.94 -7.43 -9.62
N ALA A 209 -8.27 -6.30 -9.39
CA ALA A 209 -7.41 -6.10 -8.22
C ALA A 209 -8.18 -6.30 -6.91
N LEU A 210 -9.38 -5.72 -6.80
CA LEU A 210 -10.21 -5.84 -5.59
C LEU A 210 -10.75 -7.26 -5.37
N ARG A 211 -11.09 -8.00 -6.44
CA ARG A 211 -11.50 -9.41 -6.32
C ARG A 211 -10.36 -10.30 -5.86
N ASP A 212 -9.18 -10.14 -6.44
CA ASP A 212 -8.01 -10.93 -6.03
C ASP A 212 -7.60 -10.61 -4.59
N ALA A 213 -7.64 -9.33 -4.21
CA ALA A 213 -7.45 -8.88 -2.82
C ALA A 213 -8.47 -9.51 -1.86
N ALA A 214 -9.74 -9.52 -2.22
CA ALA A 214 -10.82 -10.12 -1.43
C ALA A 214 -10.63 -11.63 -1.25
N VAL A 215 -10.35 -12.35 -2.33
CA VAL A 215 -10.07 -13.80 -2.30
C VAL A 215 -8.86 -14.12 -1.43
N ALA A 216 -7.79 -13.35 -1.56
CA ALA A 216 -6.57 -13.56 -0.75
C ALA A 216 -6.81 -13.26 0.73
N LEU A 217 -7.53 -12.17 1.04
CA LEU A 217 -7.90 -11.79 2.40
C LEU A 217 -8.71 -12.90 3.08
N GLU A 218 -9.73 -13.46 2.43
CA GLU A 218 -10.52 -14.56 2.97
C GLU A 218 -9.71 -15.85 3.11
N ALA A 219 -8.90 -16.18 2.11
CA ALA A 219 -8.12 -17.42 2.10
C ALA A 219 -7.02 -17.44 3.15
N THR A 220 -6.45 -16.28 3.47
CA THR A 220 -5.29 -16.18 4.39
C THR A 220 -5.65 -15.61 5.76
N GLY A 221 -6.80 -14.94 5.88
CA GLY A 221 -7.16 -14.17 7.07
C GLY A 221 -6.21 -12.97 7.31
N SER A 222 -5.54 -12.47 6.28
CA SER A 222 -4.53 -11.42 6.40
C SER A 222 -4.91 -10.18 5.57
N PRO A 223 -4.61 -8.95 6.05
CA PRO A 223 -4.92 -7.73 5.33
C PRO A 223 -4.15 -7.62 4.00
N VAL A 224 -4.70 -6.85 3.07
CA VAL A 224 -4.07 -6.50 1.79
C VAL A 224 -3.64 -5.04 1.81
N ILE A 225 -2.47 -4.69 1.27
CA ILE A 225 -2.06 -3.28 1.13
C ILE A 225 -2.33 -2.82 -0.31
N LEU A 226 -3.17 -1.81 -0.47
CA LEU A 226 -3.49 -1.19 -1.75
C LEU A 226 -2.61 0.04 -1.98
N LEU A 227 -2.02 0.17 -3.17
CA LEU A 227 -1.24 1.36 -3.57
C LEU A 227 -2.20 2.39 -4.16
N THR A 228 -2.57 3.37 -3.34
CA THR A 228 -3.54 4.42 -3.69
C THR A 228 -2.86 5.69 -4.23
N TRP A 229 -3.66 6.68 -4.64
CA TRP A 229 -3.21 7.99 -5.11
C TRP A 229 -2.12 7.90 -6.19
N ARG A 230 -2.32 7.00 -7.14
CA ARG A 230 -1.38 6.74 -8.24
C ARG A 230 -0.01 6.24 -7.77
N GLY A 231 0.03 5.48 -6.66
CA GLY A 231 1.26 4.99 -6.03
C GLY A 231 1.92 5.98 -5.06
N ALA A 232 1.24 7.09 -4.73
CA ALA A 232 1.76 8.07 -3.77
C ALA A 232 1.40 7.75 -2.33
N HIS A 233 0.47 6.83 -2.11
CA HIS A 233 -0.08 6.51 -0.81
C HIS A 233 -0.45 5.04 -0.71
N THR A 234 -0.72 4.57 0.49
CA THR A 234 -1.09 3.18 0.77
C THR A 234 -2.28 3.13 1.70
N TRP A 235 -3.19 2.18 1.46
CA TRP A 235 -4.28 1.81 2.33
C TRP A 235 -4.16 0.35 2.75
N VAL A 236 -4.54 0.01 3.98
CA VAL A 236 -4.65 -1.38 4.41
C VAL A 236 -6.11 -1.79 4.34
N MET A 237 -6.41 -2.75 3.47
CA MET A 237 -7.74 -3.32 3.29
C MET A 237 -7.92 -4.46 4.28
N THR A 238 -8.93 -4.35 5.15
CA THR A 238 -9.27 -5.33 6.18
C THR A 238 -10.58 -6.05 5.90
N GLY A 239 -11.27 -5.71 4.83
CA GLY A 239 -12.54 -6.33 4.47
C GLY A 239 -13.13 -5.77 3.19
N PHE A 240 -14.26 -6.33 2.77
CA PHE A 240 -14.93 -5.93 1.53
C PHE A 240 -16.42 -6.26 1.56
N ARG A 241 -17.16 -5.61 0.66
CA ARG A 241 -18.52 -6.02 0.29
C ARG A 241 -18.60 -6.40 -1.18
N ALA A 242 -19.34 -7.45 -1.47
CA ALA A 242 -19.53 -7.90 -2.85
C ALA A 242 -20.95 -8.42 -3.09
N ASN A 243 -21.38 -8.44 -4.36
CA ASN A 243 -22.67 -8.99 -4.76
C ASN A 243 -22.73 -10.52 -4.76
N ALA A 244 -21.61 -11.17 -4.60
CA ALA A 244 -21.46 -12.61 -4.43
C ALA A 244 -20.04 -12.91 -3.90
N ASP A 245 -19.83 -14.12 -3.38
CA ASP A 245 -18.50 -14.60 -2.96
C ASP A 245 -17.52 -14.63 -4.14
N PRO A 246 -16.44 -13.83 -4.13
CA PRO A 246 -15.48 -13.75 -5.23
C PRO A 246 -14.64 -15.03 -5.40
N ALA A 247 -14.53 -15.87 -4.38
CA ALA A 247 -13.84 -17.15 -4.47
C ALA A 247 -14.66 -18.18 -5.29
N ILE A 248 -15.99 -18.05 -5.25
CA ILE A 248 -16.92 -18.92 -5.98
C ILE A 248 -17.30 -18.32 -7.34
N PHE A 249 -17.50 -17.00 -7.40
CA PHE A 249 -17.96 -16.28 -8.58
C PHE A 249 -16.87 -15.31 -9.10
N PRO A 250 -16.07 -15.72 -10.09
CA PRO A 250 -14.96 -14.89 -10.61
C PRO A 250 -15.39 -13.53 -11.19
N ASP A 251 -16.68 -13.38 -11.52
CA ASP A 251 -17.30 -12.15 -11.99
C ASP A 251 -18.00 -11.36 -10.89
N ALA A 252 -17.83 -11.74 -9.61
CA ALA A 252 -18.39 -11.01 -8.47
C ALA A 252 -17.90 -9.56 -8.50
N ARG A 253 -18.82 -8.62 -8.24
CA ARG A 253 -18.50 -7.20 -8.18
C ARG A 253 -18.26 -6.78 -6.73
N ILE A 254 -17.06 -6.27 -6.47
CA ILE A 254 -16.72 -5.65 -5.18
C ILE A 254 -17.32 -4.24 -5.16
N SER A 255 -18.17 -3.94 -4.20
CA SER A 255 -18.82 -2.64 -4.05
C SER A 255 -18.05 -1.65 -3.18
N GLY A 256 -16.99 -2.10 -2.54
CA GLY A 256 -16.09 -1.31 -1.71
C GLY A 256 -15.29 -2.16 -0.74
N ALA A 257 -14.48 -1.49 0.08
CA ALA A 257 -13.59 -2.14 1.04
C ALA A 257 -13.56 -1.41 2.39
N TYR A 258 -13.32 -2.14 3.47
CA TYR A 258 -13.00 -1.60 4.78
C TYR A 258 -11.52 -1.25 4.83
N ILE A 259 -11.19 -0.01 5.23
CA ILE A 259 -9.87 0.56 5.04
C ILE A 259 -9.31 1.13 6.34
N LEU A 260 -8.02 0.90 6.56
CA LEU A 260 -7.20 1.68 7.47
C LEU A 260 -6.35 2.63 6.61
N ASP A 261 -6.63 3.93 6.70
CA ASP A 261 -5.87 4.95 5.98
C ASP A 261 -4.86 5.60 6.94
N PRO A 262 -3.55 5.37 6.79
CA PRO A 262 -2.55 5.94 7.68
C PRO A 262 -2.49 7.48 7.66
N TRP A 263 -3.15 8.14 6.69
CA TRP A 263 -3.26 9.60 6.63
C TRP A 263 -4.24 10.16 7.67
N TYR A 264 -5.19 9.36 8.17
CA TYR A 264 -6.14 9.80 9.20
C TYR A 264 -5.41 10.25 10.49
N PRO A 265 -5.84 11.40 11.12
CA PRO A 265 -7.00 12.24 10.81
C PRO A 265 -6.68 13.44 9.88
N SER A 266 -5.65 13.37 9.08
CA SER A 266 -5.19 14.48 8.25
C SER A 266 -6.09 14.72 7.02
N VAL A 267 -5.96 15.91 6.43
CA VAL A 267 -6.64 16.29 5.19
C VAL A 267 -5.60 16.51 4.10
N SER A 268 -5.76 15.82 2.99
CA SER A 268 -4.95 16.05 1.80
C SER A 268 -5.54 17.20 0.97
N SER A 269 -4.71 18.15 0.55
CA SER A 269 -5.12 19.24 -0.34
C SER A 269 -5.53 18.76 -1.74
N LEU A 270 -5.10 17.56 -2.15
CA LEU A 270 -5.41 16.98 -3.45
C LEU A 270 -6.49 15.89 -3.38
N TRP A 271 -6.48 15.07 -2.34
CA TRP A 271 -7.31 13.85 -2.23
C TRP A 271 -8.46 14.00 -1.24
N GLY A 272 -8.49 15.09 -0.46
CA GLY A 272 -9.52 15.36 0.52
C GLY A 272 -9.23 14.82 1.92
N PRO A 273 -10.24 14.75 2.80
CA PRO A 273 -10.12 14.18 4.13
C PRO A 273 -9.94 12.66 4.07
N SER A 274 -9.27 12.12 5.07
CA SER A 274 -9.23 10.69 5.35
C SER A 274 -10.30 10.33 6.39
N ASP A 275 -10.79 9.10 6.33
CA ASP A 275 -11.84 8.60 7.22
C ASP A 275 -11.28 7.85 8.42
N PRO A 276 -12.05 7.70 9.51
CA PRO A 276 -11.67 6.89 10.67
C PRO A 276 -11.31 5.45 10.30
N PRO A 277 -10.44 4.78 11.12
CA PRO A 277 -10.05 3.40 10.89
C PRO A 277 -11.25 2.45 10.72
N GLY A 278 -11.17 1.55 9.76
CA GLY A 278 -12.21 0.58 9.46
C GLY A 278 -13.43 1.16 8.73
N THR A 279 -13.39 2.41 8.28
CA THR A 279 -14.47 2.99 7.47
C THR A 279 -14.60 2.25 6.15
N PHE A 280 -15.85 1.91 5.79
CA PHE A 280 -16.16 1.33 4.50
C PHE A 280 -16.06 2.38 3.40
N GLN A 281 -15.11 2.18 2.49
CA GLN A 281 -14.92 2.99 1.30
C GLN A 281 -15.72 2.38 0.15
N ASP A 282 -16.77 3.06 -0.29
CA ASP A 282 -17.63 2.57 -1.37
C ASP A 282 -16.96 2.64 -2.77
N ASP A 283 -17.69 2.22 -3.80
CA ASP A 283 -17.20 2.22 -5.18
C ASP A 283 -16.77 3.64 -5.65
N ALA A 284 -17.45 4.71 -5.19
CA ALA A 284 -17.09 6.08 -5.54
C ALA A 284 -15.75 6.50 -4.90
N GLU A 285 -15.55 6.17 -3.63
CA GLU A 285 -14.28 6.41 -2.93
C GLU A 285 -13.15 5.56 -3.50
N MET A 286 -13.42 4.28 -3.83
CA MET A 286 -12.43 3.42 -4.49
C MET A 286 -12.06 3.95 -5.88
N VAL A 287 -13.01 4.52 -6.63
CA VAL A 287 -12.74 5.17 -7.94
C VAL A 287 -11.85 6.40 -7.77
N ARG A 288 -12.05 7.18 -6.72
CA ARG A 288 -11.29 8.40 -6.44
C ARG A 288 -9.88 8.13 -5.98
N ASN A 289 -9.67 7.14 -5.14
CA ASN A 289 -8.43 6.94 -4.39
C ASN A 289 -7.58 5.78 -4.91
N TYR A 290 -8.16 4.64 -5.25
CA TYR A 290 -7.42 3.49 -5.81
C TYR A 290 -7.30 3.65 -7.32
N LEU A 291 -6.20 4.28 -7.73
CA LEU A 291 -5.93 4.70 -9.11
C LEU A 291 -4.72 3.96 -9.67
N ARG A 292 -4.63 3.92 -11.02
CA ARG A 292 -3.50 3.32 -11.71
C ARG A 292 -2.18 4.00 -11.33
N TRP A 293 -1.14 3.21 -11.17
CA TRP A 293 0.20 3.68 -10.84
C TRP A 293 0.74 4.60 -11.95
N ASN A 294 1.37 5.71 -11.59
CA ASN A 294 2.11 6.57 -12.50
C ASN A 294 3.20 7.39 -11.79
N ARG A 295 3.94 6.79 -10.85
CA ARG A 295 4.93 7.51 -10.03
C ARG A 295 6.26 6.78 -9.93
N PRO A 296 7.32 7.37 -10.45
CA PRO A 296 7.33 8.32 -11.58
C PRO A 296 6.96 7.60 -12.87
N GLU A 297 6.22 8.27 -13.74
CA GLU A 297 5.81 7.68 -15.02
C GLU A 297 7.03 7.27 -15.85
N GLY A 298 6.96 6.12 -16.50
CA GLY A 298 8.02 5.56 -17.35
C GLY A 298 9.19 4.93 -16.62
N THR A 299 9.20 4.96 -15.28
CA THR A 299 10.32 4.39 -14.49
C THR A 299 10.10 2.92 -14.13
N TYR A 300 8.84 2.52 -13.96
CA TYR A 300 8.45 1.16 -13.57
C TYR A 300 7.48 0.56 -14.57
N PRO A 301 7.94 0.08 -15.73
CA PRO A 301 7.06 -0.40 -16.82
C PRO A 301 6.21 -1.62 -16.43
N ASP A 302 6.58 -2.34 -15.40
CA ASP A 302 5.82 -3.44 -14.80
C ASP A 302 4.67 -2.99 -13.88
N ARG A 303 4.59 -1.70 -13.54
CA ARG A 303 3.57 -1.08 -12.69
C ARG A 303 2.81 0.05 -13.37
N ASP A 304 3.46 0.78 -14.29
CA ASP A 304 2.87 1.94 -14.93
C ASP A 304 1.55 1.61 -15.64
N GLY A 305 0.55 2.42 -15.36
CA GLY A 305 -0.80 2.23 -15.90
C GLY A 305 -1.60 1.08 -15.26
N LEU A 306 -1.10 0.43 -14.21
CA LEU A 306 -1.72 -0.72 -13.54
C LEU A 306 -2.17 -0.38 -12.11
N PHE A 307 -3.12 -1.16 -11.59
CA PHE A 307 -3.50 -1.13 -10.19
C PHE A 307 -2.57 -2.05 -9.41
N ILE A 308 -1.99 -1.58 -8.32
CA ILE A 308 -0.99 -2.31 -7.56
C ILE A 308 -1.51 -2.66 -6.17
N ALA A 309 -1.31 -3.89 -5.74
CA ALA A 309 -1.57 -4.36 -4.39
C ALA A 309 -0.45 -5.27 -3.88
N LEU A 310 -0.27 -5.29 -2.56
CA LEU A 310 0.49 -6.33 -1.87
C LEU A 310 -0.51 -7.33 -1.31
N VAL A 311 -0.45 -8.54 -1.84
CA VAL A 311 -1.46 -9.58 -1.61
C VAL A 311 -0.83 -10.73 -0.83
N PRO A 312 -1.40 -11.13 0.33
CA PRO A 312 -0.92 -12.28 1.08
C PRO A 312 -1.23 -13.58 0.33
N THR A 313 -0.28 -14.52 0.30
CA THR A 313 -0.42 -15.81 -0.38
C THR A 313 -0.35 -17.00 0.58
N VAL A 314 0.01 -16.75 1.83
CA VAL A 314 0.12 -17.78 2.89
C VAL A 314 -0.60 -17.34 4.16
N VAL A 315 -1.09 -18.29 4.92
CA VAL A 315 -1.65 -18.05 6.26
C VAL A 315 -0.48 -17.80 7.21
N VAL A 316 -0.43 -16.62 7.81
CA VAL A 316 0.53 -16.30 8.87
C VAL A 316 -0.05 -16.81 10.19
N LYS A 317 0.67 -17.69 10.89
CA LYS A 317 0.30 -18.08 12.25
C LYS A 317 0.95 -17.13 13.22
N PRO A 318 0.20 -16.56 14.18
CA PRO A 318 0.79 -15.82 15.29
C PRO A 318 1.86 -16.71 15.98
N ALA A 319 2.94 -16.11 16.44
CA ALA A 319 3.89 -16.82 17.29
C ALA A 319 3.18 -17.16 18.61
N ASP A 320 3.23 -18.45 19.00
CA ASP A 320 2.72 -18.96 20.27
C ASP A 320 3.43 -18.31 21.47
#